data_1214ce950c14ff432f4a5f81c63ab97e
#
_entry.id   1214ce950c14ff432f4a5f81c63ab97e
#
_cell.length_a   1.000
_cell.length_b   1.000
_cell.length_c   1.000
_cell.angle_alpha   90.00
_cell.angle_beta   90.00
_cell.angle_gamma   90.00
#
_symmetry.space_group_name_H-M   'P 1'
#
loop_
_entity.id
_entity.type
_entity.pdbx_description
1 polymer ?
#
loop_
_entity_poly.entity_id
_entity_poly.type
_entity_poly.pdbx_seq_one_letter_code
_entity_poly.pdbx_strand_id
1 'polypeptide(L)'
;MKPITFGGCVGWLHEGQTRQGVILCESLGHEASWTHKLVRAIAERLAREGVTVMRFNYPCTGDSAGDDREAGRHAATIGSIHDAIDLLRDEIGVTGLTLVGIRAGALFAMLAAAGVGPHPPPRVDALVALAPVVRGRAYLRELSFVHRQWLDTTSPAIRAAHRDEPCMNVLGHRIPNDLVDALKAVDLCDVVRDAPTLPGAMLLIQPDQGDGPALHDALLGRGVNVTSEPFREWPTTMLDGTRSRLPLTAIDTVVNWIVERSPSTPAADEARLHADPAWNGESAVALDMNDMTEQVVAVGPARLVGVLCRPADTRPAEPVGPAVVIANTSTNPRSGEGRFSVRFARALARVGVTTLRIDVQGVGDSGRVALDDQSGVVYSTQSVDDVAAAADWLRALGYPEVVATGICSGAYAALHAAVKTPSLGGVIAVNLARFVWPAGLSLEAVQKQRNNSVRGYWLSVRDWRKWKRFVLERRDFRPIVRAVAANAVARVSVPVMEIAARVGWKPRIDTPRGVMRELAQRNVWTMLVYGALDPGIDDVRRHFGAIEHAFRRSRHVRLHLDAQVDHAVYGAVGTDVVIDLCMQALARESDWPVARVAAQAAPEAAGQSYAGVSVGRS
;
A
#
# COMPACT_ATOMS: atom_id res chain seq x y z
N MET A 1 -9.17 18.45 3.42
CA MET A 1 -8.21 17.75 4.28
C MET A 1 -6.84 18.39 4.18
N LYS A 2 -6.01 18.27 5.20
CA LYS A 2 -4.61 18.72 5.20
C LYS A 2 -3.70 17.66 5.83
N PRO A 3 -2.45 17.51 5.36
CA PRO A 3 -1.50 16.60 5.98
C PRO A 3 -1.07 17.13 7.35
N ILE A 4 -0.76 16.22 8.28
CA ILE A 4 -0.25 16.53 9.62
C ILE A 4 0.87 15.57 10.00
N THR A 5 1.74 16.02 10.89
CA THR A 5 2.75 15.18 11.55
C THR A 5 2.75 15.44 13.06
N PHE A 6 2.89 14.39 13.85
CA PHE A 6 2.99 14.45 15.31
C PHE A 6 3.66 13.17 15.83
N GLY A 7 4.54 13.23 16.80
CA GLY A 7 5.19 12.06 17.40
C GLY A 7 5.85 11.10 16.40
N GLY A 8 6.32 11.58 15.25
CA GLY A 8 6.84 10.75 14.16
C GLY A 8 5.76 10.06 13.30
N CYS A 9 4.48 10.30 13.56
CA CYS A 9 3.37 9.84 12.76
C CYS A 9 3.07 10.81 11.62
N VAL A 10 2.59 10.27 10.49
CA VAL A 10 2.05 11.02 9.34
C VAL A 10 0.56 10.72 9.23
N GLY A 11 -0.24 11.76 9.05
CA GLY A 11 -1.69 11.62 8.96
C GLY A 11 -2.35 12.73 8.17
N TRP A 12 -3.67 12.71 8.21
CA TRP A 12 -4.54 13.65 7.55
C TRP A 12 -5.60 14.18 8.51
N LEU A 13 -5.72 15.50 8.60
CA LEU A 13 -6.77 16.18 9.32
C LEU A 13 -7.85 16.65 8.32
N HIS A 14 -9.07 16.18 8.52
CA HIS A 14 -10.27 16.67 7.85
C HIS A 14 -10.96 17.64 8.80
N GLU A 15 -10.85 18.92 8.51
CA GLU A 15 -11.40 19.97 9.38
C GLU A 15 -12.93 19.98 9.31
N GLY A 16 -13.57 19.93 10.46
CA GLY A 16 -14.99 20.11 10.66
C GLY A 16 -15.33 21.49 11.19
N GLN A 17 -16.60 21.71 11.51
CA GLN A 17 -17.13 22.98 12.03
C GLN A 17 -17.64 22.85 13.46
N THR A 18 -17.85 21.61 13.90
CA THR A 18 -18.29 21.32 15.26
C THR A 18 -17.07 21.10 16.19
N ARG A 19 -17.33 21.11 17.49
CA ARG A 19 -16.32 20.70 18.48
C ARG A 19 -16.27 19.19 18.69
N GLN A 20 -16.88 18.43 17.80
CA GLN A 20 -16.83 16.96 17.80
C GLN A 20 -15.64 16.50 16.98
N GLY A 21 -14.81 15.64 17.57
CA GLY A 21 -13.68 15.02 16.93
C GLY A 21 -13.81 13.51 16.78
N VAL A 22 -13.24 12.99 15.71
CA VAL A 22 -13.12 11.56 15.47
C VAL A 22 -11.70 11.22 15.12
N ILE A 23 -11.15 10.17 15.75
CA ILE A 23 -9.88 9.56 15.38
C ILE A 23 -10.16 8.21 14.74
N LEU A 24 -9.67 8.02 13.52
CA LEU A 24 -9.76 6.75 12.79
C LEU A 24 -8.51 5.91 13.07
N CYS A 25 -8.69 4.82 13.80
CA CYS A 25 -7.66 3.85 14.15
C CYS A 25 -7.60 2.76 13.08
N GLU A 26 -6.55 2.77 12.26
CA GLU A 26 -6.39 1.88 11.11
C GLU A 26 -6.14 0.42 11.53
N SER A 27 -6.37 -0.50 10.60
CA SER A 27 -6.02 -1.92 10.74
C SER A 27 -4.50 -2.12 10.75
N LEU A 28 -4.04 -3.34 11.02
CA LEU A 28 -2.62 -3.71 11.03
C LEU A 28 -2.23 -4.42 9.72
N GLY A 29 -1.04 -4.10 9.21
CA GLY A 29 -0.45 -4.81 8.08
C GLY A 29 -1.22 -4.67 6.77
N HIS A 30 -1.42 -5.76 6.04
CA HIS A 30 -2.13 -5.75 4.75
C HIS A 30 -3.59 -5.29 4.88
N GLU A 31 -4.23 -5.54 6.02
CA GLU A 31 -5.60 -5.08 6.25
C GLU A 31 -5.70 -3.54 6.22
N ALA A 32 -4.66 -2.81 6.63
CA ALA A 32 -4.63 -1.35 6.54
C ALA A 32 -4.68 -0.88 5.07
N SER A 33 -3.92 -1.52 4.17
CA SER A 33 -3.98 -1.22 2.74
C SER A 33 -5.35 -1.54 2.13
N TRP A 34 -5.95 -2.67 2.52
CA TRP A 34 -7.25 -3.11 2.00
C TRP A 34 -8.40 -2.23 2.49
N THR A 35 -8.32 -1.69 3.71
CA THR A 35 -9.34 -0.84 4.31
C THR A 35 -9.09 0.67 4.12
N HIS A 36 -7.98 1.08 3.49
CA HIS A 36 -7.61 2.48 3.32
C HIS A 36 -8.74 3.32 2.70
N LYS A 37 -9.39 2.83 1.63
CA LYS A 37 -10.50 3.53 0.99
C LYS A 37 -11.74 3.64 1.90
N LEU A 38 -11.98 2.66 2.77
CA LEU A 38 -13.06 2.69 3.76
C LEU A 38 -12.78 3.77 4.81
N VAL A 39 -11.56 3.78 5.38
CA VAL A 39 -11.12 4.79 6.35
C VAL A 39 -11.26 6.19 5.77
N ARG A 40 -10.80 6.39 4.53
CA ARG A 40 -10.91 7.66 3.83
C ARG A 40 -12.36 8.06 3.58
N ALA A 41 -13.22 7.14 3.14
CA ALA A 41 -14.63 7.40 2.88
C ALA A 41 -15.38 7.81 4.16
N ILE A 42 -15.12 7.16 5.29
CA ILE A 42 -15.69 7.55 6.59
C ILE A 42 -15.23 8.96 6.95
N ALA A 43 -13.92 9.26 6.84
CA ALA A 43 -13.38 10.57 7.16
C ALA A 43 -14.00 11.69 6.33
N GLU A 44 -14.08 11.50 5.02
CA GLU A 44 -14.66 12.49 4.10
C GLU A 44 -16.16 12.73 4.36
N ARG A 45 -16.89 11.68 4.70
CA ARG A 45 -18.34 11.82 5.00
C ARG A 45 -18.59 12.52 6.32
N LEU A 46 -17.88 12.13 7.38
CA LEU A 46 -17.99 12.80 8.69
C LEU A 46 -17.59 14.28 8.61
N ALA A 47 -16.55 14.60 7.83
CA ALA A 47 -16.14 15.99 7.65
C ALA A 47 -17.21 16.83 6.92
N ARG A 48 -17.94 16.25 5.97
CA ARG A 48 -19.09 16.91 5.33
C ARG A 48 -20.24 17.19 6.33
N GLU A 49 -20.40 16.33 7.33
CA GLU A 49 -21.35 16.53 8.42
C GLU A 49 -20.82 17.48 9.51
N GLY A 50 -19.69 18.14 9.26
CA GLY A 50 -19.09 19.13 10.16
C GLY A 50 -18.27 18.56 11.31
N VAL A 51 -17.98 17.26 11.32
CA VAL A 51 -17.14 16.60 12.34
C VAL A 51 -15.68 16.71 11.95
N THR A 52 -14.81 17.11 12.88
CA THR A 52 -13.37 17.09 12.66
C THR A 52 -12.85 15.67 12.73
N VAL A 53 -12.15 15.20 11.69
CA VAL A 53 -11.67 13.82 11.61
C VAL A 53 -10.18 13.76 11.39
N MET A 54 -9.50 12.97 12.22
CA MET A 54 -8.09 12.64 12.09
C MET A 54 -7.93 11.17 11.71
N ARG A 55 -7.12 10.89 10.69
CA ARG A 55 -6.63 9.57 10.35
C ARG A 55 -5.12 9.63 10.19
N PHE A 56 -4.41 8.62 10.66
CA PHE A 56 -2.94 8.62 10.65
C PHE A 56 -2.40 7.19 10.60
N ASN A 57 -1.16 7.06 10.17
CA ASN A 57 -0.43 5.80 10.23
C ASN A 57 0.28 5.69 11.58
N TYR A 58 0.19 4.56 12.24
CA TYR A 58 0.92 4.29 13.48
C TYR A 58 2.45 4.35 13.26
N PRO A 59 3.26 4.51 14.31
CA PRO A 59 4.72 4.39 14.20
C PRO A 59 5.11 3.10 13.48
N CYS A 60 6.10 3.17 12.60
CA CYS A 60 6.60 2.05 11.79
C CYS A 60 5.60 1.49 10.76
N THR A 61 4.49 2.19 10.47
CA THR A 61 3.51 1.81 9.43
C THR A 61 3.31 2.92 8.42
N GLY A 62 2.77 2.60 7.24
CA GLY A 62 2.48 3.57 6.20
C GLY A 62 3.66 4.50 5.92
N ASP A 63 3.41 5.82 5.93
CA ASP A 63 4.43 6.86 5.73
C ASP A 63 5.07 7.35 7.04
N SER A 64 4.64 6.86 8.21
CA SER A 64 5.20 7.27 9.51
C SER A 64 6.65 6.83 9.70
N ALA A 65 7.36 7.47 10.64
CA ALA A 65 8.74 7.14 10.97
C ALA A 65 8.91 5.71 11.47
N GLY A 66 10.16 5.26 11.48
CA GLY A 66 10.58 3.96 11.99
C GLY A 66 10.57 2.84 10.97
N ASP A 67 11.21 1.73 11.33
CA ASP A 67 11.25 0.47 10.54
C ASP A 67 10.20 -0.50 11.08
N ASP A 68 9.61 -1.30 10.21
CA ASP A 68 8.58 -2.26 10.58
C ASP A 68 9.09 -3.45 11.42
N ARG A 69 10.40 -3.56 11.62
CA ARG A 69 11.07 -4.55 12.50
C ARG A 69 11.37 -4.00 13.90
N GLU A 70 11.16 -2.72 14.14
CA GLU A 70 11.46 -2.12 15.44
C GLU A 70 10.62 -2.74 16.56
N ALA A 71 11.26 -2.90 17.74
CA ALA A 71 10.60 -3.35 18.94
C ALA A 71 9.77 -2.22 19.58
N GLY A 72 8.88 -2.57 20.53
CA GLY A 72 8.08 -1.59 21.27
C GLY A 72 6.84 -1.09 20.52
N ARG A 73 6.54 -1.64 19.35
CA ARG A 73 5.44 -1.17 18.49
C ARG A 73 4.05 -1.23 19.15
N HIS A 74 3.82 -2.19 20.07
CA HIS A 74 2.54 -2.26 20.78
C HIS A 74 2.31 -0.99 21.63
N ALA A 75 3.27 -0.64 22.47
CA ALA A 75 3.18 0.57 23.29
C ALA A 75 3.18 1.85 22.44
N ALA A 76 4.02 1.90 21.39
CA ALA A 76 4.08 3.04 20.47
C ALA A 76 2.75 3.26 19.71
N THR A 77 2.07 2.18 19.31
CA THR A 77 0.75 2.28 18.65
C THR A 77 -0.30 2.85 19.61
N ILE A 78 -0.36 2.37 20.85
CA ILE A 78 -1.29 2.91 21.85
C ILE A 78 -0.93 4.35 22.20
N GLY A 79 0.35 4.65 22.40
CA GLY A 79 0.85 6.00 22.68
C GLY A 79 0.48 6.99 21.56
N SER A 80 0.63 6.61 20.30
CA SER A 80 0.27 7.48 19.18
C SER A 80 -1.23 7.80 19.09
N ILE A 81 -2.10 6.91 19.62
CA ILE A 81 -3.54 7.23 19.75
C ILE A 81 -3.75 8.29 20.83
N HIS A 82 -3.00 8.21 21.95
CA HIS A 82 -3.05 9.24 22.99
C HIS A 82 -2.54 10.59 22.46
N ASP A 83 -1.40 10.61 21.76
CA ASP A 83 -0.87 11.83 21.13
C ASP A 83 -1.88 12.46 20.16
N ALA A 84 -2.59 11.63 19.39
CA ALA A 84 -3.65 12.08 18.49
C ALA A 84 -4.84 12.68 19.25
N ILE A 85 -5.21 12.11 20.40
CA ILE A 85 -6.26 12.63 21.28
C ILE A 85 -5.87 14.00 21.83
N ASP A 86 -4.64 14.12 22.35
CA ASP A 86 -4.12 15.37 22.90
C ASP A 86 -4.04 16.46 21.83
N LEU A 87 -3.56 16.14 20.62
CA LEU A 87 -3.52 17.08 19.51
C LEU A 87 -4.91 17.59 19.13
N LEU A 88 -5.92 16.73 19.01
CA LEU A 88 -7.28 17.17 18.72
C LEU A 88 -7.89 18.02 19.82
N ARG A 89 -7.59 17.75 21.06
CA ARG A 89 -8.13 18.50 22.21
C ARG A 89 -7.41 19.82 22.43
N ASP A 90 -6.09 19.78 22.50
CA ASP A 90 -5.29 20.91 22.96
C ASP A 90 -5.01 21.91 21.83
N GLU A 91 -4.78 21.41 20.59
CA GLU A 91 -4.44 22.29 19.47
C GLU A 91 -5.66 22.63 18.60
N ILE A 92 -6.59 21.68 18.39
CA ILE A 92 -7.76 21.88 17.53
C ILE A 92 -8.98 22.35 18.35
N GLY A 93 -9.01 22.08 19.67
CA GLY A 93 -10.09 22.52 20.55
C GLY A 93 -11.34 21.65 20.51
N VAL A 94 -11.19 20.37 20.19
CA VAL A 94 -12.27 19.37 20.21
C VAL A 94 -12.68 19.08 21.66
N THR A 95 -13.97 19.08 21.95
CA THR A 95 -14.52 18.82 23.29
C THR A 95 -15.18 17.46 23.42
N GLY A 96 -15.84 16.97 22.38
CA GLY A 96 -16.38 15.61 22.30
C GLY A 96 -15.51 14.74 21.41
N LEU A 97 -15.19 13.51 21.82
CA LEU A 97 -14.25 12.65 21.11
C LEU A 97 -14.78 11.22 20.93
N THR A 98 -14.74 10.76 19.70
CA THR A 98 -15.07 9.38 19.34
C THR A 98 -13.84 8.69 18.69
N LEU A 99 -13.49 7.50 19.14
CA LEU A 99 -12.55 6.63 18.44
C LEU A 99 -13.31 5.70 17.49
N VAL A 100 -12.84 5.54 16.27
CA VAL A 100 -13.38 4.58 15.30
C VAL A 100 -12.27 3.64 14.89
N GLY A 101 -12.39 2.37 15.19
CA GLY A 101 -11.38 1.37 14.87
C GLY A 101 -11.89 0.28 13.93
N ILE A 102 -11.01 -0.22 13.07
CA ILE A 102 -11.28 -1.32 12.15
C ILE A 102 -10.32 -2.47 12.44
N ARG A 103 -10.82 -3.69 12.68
CA ARG A 103 -10.01 -4.88 12.99
C ARG A 103 -9.08 -4.64 14.19
N ALA A 104 -7.76 -4.80 13.97
CA ALA A 104 -6.75 -4.50 15.00
C ALA A 104 -6.78 -3.04 15.46
N GLY A 105 -7.19 -2.09 14.61
CA GLY A 105 -7.40 -0.70 15.00
C GLY A 105 -8.49 -0.55 16.06
N ALA A 106 -9.55 -1.36 16.01
CA ALA A 106 -10.57 -1.38 17.06
C ALA A 106 -10.02 -1.95 18.37
N LEU A 107 -9.15 -2.97 18.30
CA LEU A 107 -8.44 -3.49 19.47
C LEU A 107 -7.56 -2.40 20.10
N PHE A 108 -6.73 -1.69 19.32
CA PHE A 108 -5.86 -0.64 19.84
C PHE A 108 -6.65 0.57 20.38
N ALA A 109 -7.73 0.96 19.70
CA ALA A 109 -8.62 2.02 20.19
C ALA A 109 -9.24 1.67 21.56
N MET A 110 -9.65 0.40 21.73
CA MET A 110 -10.18 -0.13 22.99
C MET A 110 -9.12 -0.12 24.10
N LEU A 111 -7.88 -0.58 23.81
CA LEU A 111 -6.77 -0.57 24.75
C LEU A 111 -6.42 0.85 25.19
N ALA A 112 -6.35 1.79 24.25
CA ALA A 112 -6.10 3.20 24.55
C ALA A 112 -7.21 3.80 25.43
N ALA A 113 -8.48 3.60 25.08
CA ALA A 113 -9.62 4.11 25.84
C ALA A 113 -9.73 3.49 27.24
N ALA A 114 -9.32 2.23 27.40
CA ALA A 114 -9.29 1.51 28.68
C ALA A 114 -8.08 1.87 29.56
N GLY A 115 -7.16 2.70 29.10
CA GLY A 115 -5.96 3.08 29.84
C GLY A 115 -4.94 1.96 29.96
N VAL A 116 -4.88 1.05 28.99
CA VAL A 116 -3.85 0.02 28.95
C VAL A 116 -2.57 0.64 28.37
N GLY A 117 -1.55 0.76 29.19
CA GLY A 117 -0.27 1.35 28.79
C GLY A 117 0.29 2.30 29.85
N PRO A 118 1.37 3.02 29.54
CA PRO A 118 2.03 3.93 30.49
C PRO A 118 1.28 5.25 30.72
N HIS A 119 0.31 5.56 29.87
CA HIS A 119 -0.48 6.81 29.95
C HIS A 119 -1.77 6.60 30.74
N PRO A 120 -2.23 7.63 31.50
CA PRO A 120 -3.54 7.56 32.12
C PRO A 120 -4.65 7.43 31.06
N PRO A 121 -5.79 6.78 31.41
CA PRO A 121 -6.87 6.62 30.44
C PRO A 121 -7.38 7.99 29.96
N PRO A 122 -7.43 8.23 28.64
CA PRO A 122 -7.93 9.48 28.12
C PRO A 122 -9.46 9.50 28.23
N ARG A 123 -10.03 10.70 28.31
CA ARG A 123 -11.48 10.82 28.22
C ARG A 123 -11.91 10.57 26.75
N VAL A 124 -12.53 9.43 26.48
CA VAL A 124 -13.16 9.08 25.21
C VAL A 124 -14.66 8.96 25.45
N ASP A 125 -15.47 9.73 24.73
CA ASP A 125 -16.92 9.79 24.96
C ASP A 125 -17.63 8.61 24.32
N ALA A 126 -17.17 8.18 23.12
CA ALA A 126 -17.74 7.07 22.39
C ALA A 126 -16.69 6.28 21.60
N LEU A 127 -17.00 5.03 21.24
CA LEU A 127 -16.14 4.19 20.41
C LEU A 127 -16.98 3.40 19.38
N VAL A 128 -16.51 3.38 18.16
CA VAL A 128 -17.04 2.55 17.07
C VAL A 128 -16.03 1.46 16.72
N ALA A 129 -16.45 0.22 16.73
CA ALA A 129 -15.62 -0.93 16.41
C ALA A 129 -16.18 -1.71 15.22
N LEU A 130 -15.49 -1.67 14.08
CA LEU A 130 -15.82 -2.42 12.87
C LEU A 130 -15.02 -3.72 12.83
N ALA A 131 -15.72 -4.85 12.86
CA ALA A 131 -15.16 -6.19 12.89
C ALA A 131 -13.97 -6.32 13.87
N PRO A 132 -14.14 -5.96 15.17
CA PRO A 132 -13.04 -5.87 16.12
C PRO A 132 -12.30 -7.20 16.29
N VAL A 133 -11.00 -7.11 16.47
CA VAL A 133 -10.19 -8.23 16.94
C VAL A 133 -10.43 -8.39 18.44
N VAL A 134 -11.24 -9.36 18.84
CA VAL A 134 -11.55 -9.62 20.27
C VAL A 134 -10.43 -10.41 20.92
N ARG A 135 -9.93 -11.45 20.25
CA ARG A 135 -8.85 -12.32 20.75
C ARG A 135 -7.64 -12.27 19.84
N GLY A 136 -6.54 -11.72 20.34
CA GLY A 136 -5.32 -11.59 19.55
C GLY A 136 -4.73 -12.92 19.07
N ARG A 137 -4.85 -14.01 19.85
CA ARG A 137 -4.42 -15.36 19.41
C ARG A 137 -5.18 -15.86 18.17
N ALA A 138 -6.48 -15.59 18.10
CA ALA A 138 -7.29 -15.97 16.95
C ALA A 138 -6.88 -15.15 15.71
N TYR A 139 -6.69 -13.86 15.89
CA TYR A 139 -6.24 -12.95 14.86
C TYR A 139 -4.88 -13.35 14.25
N LEU A 140 -3.89 -13.62 15.08
CA LEU A 140 -2.56 -14.06 14.62
C LEU A 140 -2.61 -15.39 13.85
N ARG A 141 -3.52 -16.31 14.21
CA ARG A 141 -3.75 -17.55 13.44
C ARG A 141 -4.36 -17.25 12.07
N GLU A 142 -5.31 -16.30 11.99
CA GLU A 142 -5.90 -15.82 10.74
C GLU A 142 -4.82 -15.24 9.81
N LEU A 143 -4.01 -14.31 10.32
CA LEU A 143 -2.89 -13.72 9.59
C LEU A 143 -1.89 -14.79 9.10
N SER A 144 -1.52 -15.75 9.96
CA SER A 144 -0.63 -16.84 9.60
C SER A 144 -1.22 -17.77 8.53
N PHE A 145 -2.54 -17.93 8.51
CA PHE A 145 -3.22 -18.72 7.49
C PHE A 145 -3.18 -18.02 6.12
N VAL A 146 -3.48 -16.73 6.08
CA VAL A 146 -3.41 -15.92 4.85
C VAL A 146 -1.99 -15.95 4.26
N HIS A 147 -0.98 -15.76 5.11
CA HIS A 147 0.42 -15.79 4.65
C HIS A 147 0.85 -17.18 4.14
N ARG A 148 0.43 -18.27 4.80
CA ARG A 148 0.71 -19.63 4.33
C ARG A 148 0.10 -19.92 2.97
N GLN A 149 -1.12 -19.49 2.71
CA GLN A 149 -1.74 -19.63 1.39
C GLN A 149 -0.90 -18.97 0.29
N TRP A 150 -0.32 -17.80 0.57
CA TRP A 150 0.60 -17.15 -0.36
C TRP A 150 1.90 -17.97 -0.52
N LEU A 151 2.54 -18.39 0.57
CA LEU A 151 3.78 -19.18 0.54
C LEU A 151 3.65 -20.45 -0.31
N ASP A 152 2.49 -21.11 -0.28
CA ASP A 152 2.23 -22.32 -1.07
C ASP A 152 2.28 -22.05 -2.59
N THR A 153 2.14 -20.81 -3.02
CA THR A 153 2.23 -20.39 -4.43
C THR A 153 3.63 -19.95 -4.85
N THR A 154 4.57 -19.82 -3.91
CA THR A 154 5.91 -19.26 -4.14
C THR A 154 6.94 -20.31 -4.53
N SER A 155 8.15 -19.85 -4.90
CA SER A 155 9.30 -20.70 -5.20
C SER A 155 9.83 -21.43 -3.95
N PRO A 156 10.55 -22.56 -4.11
CA PRO A 156 11.25 -23.20 -3.00
C PRO A 156 12.29 -22.29 -2.34
N ALA A 157 12.91 -21.38 -3.09
CA ALA A 157 13.89 -20.42 -2.57
C ALA A 157 13.23 -19.42 -1.60
N ILE A 158 12.07 -18.87 -1.96
CA ILE A 158 11.30 -17.98 -1.10
C ILE A 158 10.86 -18.70 0.18
N ARG A 159 10.33 -19.92 0.05
CA ARG A 159 9.93 -20.73 1.23
C ARG A 159 11.10 -21.08 2.15
N ALA A 160 12.31 -21.26 1.60
CA ALA A 160 13.50 -21.49 2.40
C ALA A 160 13.90 -20.20 3.16
N ALA A 161 13.99 -19.08 2.47
CA ALA A 161 14.33 -17.78 3.07
C ALA A 161 13.34 -17.37 4.17
N HIS A 162 12.04 -17.62 3.96
CA HIS A 162 11.00 -17.29 4.94
C HIS A 162 11.19 -18.03 6.30
N ARG A 163 11.75 -19.24 6.30
CA ARG A 163 11.98 -19.97 7.56
C ARG A 163 13.00 -19.31 8.48
N ASP A 164 13.89 -18.51 7.91
CA ASP A 164 14.99 -17.83 8.59
C ASP A 164 14.65 -16.36 8.91
N GLU A 165 13.41 -15.90 8.62
CA GLU A 165 12.98 -14.54 8.94
C GLU A 165 12.88 -14.34 10.46
N PRO A 166 13.46 -13.24 11.00
CA PRO A 166 13.52 -13.00 12.45
C PRO A 166 12.20 -12.51 13.05
N CYS A 167 11.18 -12.27 12.25
CA CYS A 167 9.89 -11.75 12.65
C CYS A 167 8.76 -12.43 11.89
N MET A 168 7.53 -12.30 12.36
CA MET A 168 6.36 -12.76 11.62
C MET A 168 6.15 -11.89 10.38
N ASN A 169 6.15 -12.51 9.21
CA ASN A 169 5.83 -11.84 7.95
C ASN A 169 4.40 -12.20 7.52
N VAL A 170 3.61 -11.20 7.16
CA VAL A 170 2.25 -11.39 6.61
C VAL A 170 2.12 -10.57 5.34
N LEU A 171 2.24 -11.22 4.17
CA LEU A 171 2.16 -10.56 2.86
C LEU A 171 3.08 -9.34 2.74
N GLY A 172 4.34 -9.47 3.19
CA GLY A 172 5.35 -8.43 3.15
C GLY A 172 5.38 -7.51 4.37
N HIS A 173 4.33 -7.48 5.19
CA HIS A 173 4.30 -6.71 6.43
C HIS A 173 4.99 -7.49 7.55
N ARG A 174 5.99 -6.87 8.15
CA ARG A 174 6.78 -7.47 9.23
C ARG A 174 6.19 -7.09 10.57
N ILE A 175 5.93 -8.09 11.41
CA ILE A 175 5.39 -7.94 12.76
C ILE A 175 6.46 -8.48 13.71
N PRO A 176 7.14 -7.62 14.49
CA PRO A 176 8.18 -8.05 15.40
C PRO A 176 7.62 -8.94 16.51
N ASN A 177 8.46 -9.80 17.08
CA ASN A 177 8.04 -10.84 18.00
C ASN A 177 7.40 -10.29 19.27
N ASP A 178 7.86 -9.15 19.77
CA ASP A 178 7.28 -8.49 20.94
C ASP A 178 5.85 -7.99 20.69
N LEU A 179 5.55 -7.48 19.49
CA LEU A 179 4.18 -7.15 19.09
C LEU A 179 3.31 -8.41 18.94
N VAL A 180 3.88 -9.49 18.37
CA VAL A 180 3.18 -10.78 18.29
C VAL A 180 2.84 -11.29 19.69
N ASP A 181 3.78 -11.22 20.64
CA ASP A 181 3.57 -11.72 22.00
C ASP A 181 2.59 -10.82 22.78
N ALA A 182 2.68 -9.50 22.60
CA ALA A 182 1.70 -8.57 23.18
C ALA A 182 0.28 -8.85 22.65
N LEU A 183 0.11 -9.01 21.34
CA LEU A 183 -1.19 -9.34 20.75
C LEU A 183 -1.72 -10.71 21.24
N LYS A 184 -0.86 -11.71 21.37
CA LYS A 184 -1.28 -13.03 21.90
C LYS A 184 -1.88 -12.96 23.30
N ALA A 185 -1.43 -12.00 24.11
CA ALA A 185 -1.89 -11.84 25.48
C ALA A 185 -3.24 -11.13 25.58
N VAL A 186 -3.69 -10.44 24.53
CA VAL A 186 -4.93 -9.64 24.57
C VAL A 186 -6.15 -10.50 24.37
N ASP A 187 -7.10 -10.41 25.32
CA ASP A 187 -8.52 -10.72 25.19
C ASP A 187 -9.33 -9.47 25.57
N LEU A 188 -10.06 -8.87 24.63
CA LEU A 188 -10.82 -7.64 24.88
C LEU A 188 -11.92 -7.81 25.94
N CYS A 189 -12.45 -9.02 26.11
CA CYS A 189 -13.44 -9.26 27.18
C CYS A 189 -12.81 -9.11 28.57
N ASP A 190 -11.55 -9.55 28.72
CA ASP A 190 -10.80 -9.35 29.97
C ASP A 190 -10.44 -7.87 30.15
N VAL A 191 -9.95 -7.21 29.09
CA VAL A 191 -9.67 -5.77 29.11
C VAL A 191 -10.89 -4.96 29.53
N VAL A 192 -12.06 -5.24 28.97
CA VAL A 192 -13.32 -4.57 29.34
C VAL A 192 -13.68 -4.82 30.81
N ARG A 193 -13.48 -6.04 31.30
CA ARG A 193 -13.76 -6.38 32.70
C ARG A 193 -12.89 -5.60 33.67
N ASP A 194 -11.60 -5.46 33.36
CA ASP A 194 -10.58 -4.95 34.27
C ASP A 194 -10.33 -3.43 34.05
N ALA A 195 -10.84 -2.83 32.98
CA ALA A 195 -10.65 -1.42 32.66
C ALA A 195 -11.16 -0.49 33.77
N PRO A 196 -10.36 0.51 34.22
CA PRO A 196 -10.81 1.51 35.19
C PRO A 196 -11.91 2.41 34.60
N THR A 197 -11.84 2.71 33.31
CA THR A 197 -12.81 3.54 32.59
C THR A 197 -13.13 2.90 31.22
N LEU A 198 -14.31 3.18 30.72
CA LEU A 198 -14.76 2.79 29.37
C LEU A 198 -15.52 3.95 28.75
N PRO A 199 -15.57 4.05 27.40
CA PRO A 199 -16.46 5.00 26.72
C PRO A 199 -17.92 4.77 27.13
N GLY A 200 -18.67 5.85 27.30
CA GLY A 200 -20.08 5.76 27.74
C GLY A 200 -21.02 5.11 26.70
N ALA A 201 -20.65 5.20 25.42
CA ALA A 201 -21.42 4.60 24.32
C ALA A 201 -20.50 3.89 23.33
N MET A 202 -20.96 2.74 22.80
CA MET A 202 -20.23 2.00 21.79
C MET A 202 -21.13 1.49 20.68
N LEU A 203 -20.62 1.56 19.42
CA LEU A 203 -21.21 0.91 18.27
C LEU A 203 -20.32 -0.26 17.84
N LEU A 204 -20.90 -1.45 17.83
CA LEU A 204 -20.25 -2.66 17.32
C LEU A 204 -20.84 -3.04 15.97
N ILE A 205 -20.07 -3.00 14.88
CA ILE A 205 -20.46 -3.50 13.58
C ILE A 205 -19.68 -4.77 13.30
N GLN A 206 -20.36 -5.91 13.27
CA GLN A 206 -19.71 -7.22 13.38
C GLN A 206 -20.13 -8.16 12.26
N PRO A 207 -19.21 -8.98 11.70
CA PRO A 207 -19.59 -10.12 10.88
C PRO A 207 -20.48 -11.09 11.66
N ASP A 208 -21.30 -11.86 10.96
CA ASP A 208 -22.21 -12.85 11.57
C ASP A 208 -21.47 -13.96 12.35
N GLN A 209 -20.17 -14.13 12.09
CA GLN A 209 -19.34 -15.14 12.76
C GLN A 209 -18.19 -14.45 13.50
N GLY A 210 -17.89 -14.93 14.72
CA GLY A 210 -16.77 -14.44 15.53
C GLY A 210 -17.12 -14.22 17.01
N ASP A 211 -16.19 -13.62 17.74
CA ASP A 211 -16.27 -13.39 19.19
C ASP A 211 -17.05 -12.12 19.58
N GLY A 212 -17.72 -11.50 18.64
CA GLY A 212 -18.45 -10.25 18.84
C GLY A 212 -19.55 -10.30 19.90
N PRO A 213 -20.40 -11.34 19.97
CA PRO A 213 -21.40 -11.46 21.02
C PRO A 213 -20.79 -11.47 22.43
N ALA A 214 -19.66 -12.13 22.62
CA ALA A 214 -18.98 -12.16 23.92
C ALA A 214 -18.47 -10.76 24.35
N LEU A 215 -17.94 -9.98 23.39
CA LEU A 215 -17.54 -8.58 23.66
C LEU A 215 -18.74 -7.69 23.98
N HIS A 216 -19.83 -7.84 23.25
CA HIS A 216 -21.09 -7.12 23.50
C HIS A 216 -21.58 -7.37 24.93
N ASP A 217 -21.65 -8.63 25.37
CA ASP A 217 -22.11 -9.02 26.71
C ASP A 217 -21.18 -8.49 27.79
N ALA A 218 -19.85 -8.52 27.57
CA ALA A 218 -18.87 -7.97 28.50
C ALA A 218 -19.06 -6.45 28.68
N LEU A 219 -19.30 -5.70 27.62
CA LEU A 219 -19.55 -4.27 27.65
C LEU A 219 -20.86 -3.92 28.38
N LEU A 220 -21.96 -4.64 28.09
CA LEU A 220 -23.24 -4.48 28.79
C LEU A 220 -23.08 -4.76 30.29
N GLY A 221 -22.30 -5.78 30.66
CA GLY A 221 -22.00 -6.10 32.06
C GLY A 221 -21.25 -4.98 32.80
N ARG A 222 -20.62 -4.06 32.08
CA ARG A 222 -19.94 -2.86 32.62
C ARG A 222 -20.80 -1.59 32.52
N GLY A 223 -22.06 -1.69 32.10
CA GLY A 223 -22.98 -0.56 32.00
C GLY A 223 -22.72 0.37 30.80
N VAL A 224 -21.96 -0.07 29.80
CA VAL A 224 -21.75 0.67 28.55
C VAL A 224 -23.03 0.63 27.72
N ASN A 225 -23.43 1.75 27.12
CA ASN A 225 -24.53 1.80 26.16
C ASN A 225 -24.05 1.24 24.82
N VAL A 226 -24.38 -0.02 24.49
CA VAL A 226 -23.92 -0.72 23.31
C VAL A 226 -25.02 -0.80 22.26
N THR A 227 -24.71 -0.30 21.05
CA THR A 227 -25.49 -0.59 19.83
C THR A 227 -24.73 -1.65 19.03
N SER A 228 -25.42 -2.69 18.55
CA SER A 228 -24.79 -3.76 17.77
C SER A 228 -25.49 -3.92 16.43
N GLU A 229 -24.73 -3.88 15.34
CA GLU A 229 -25.21 -3.97 13.97
C GLU A 229 -24.44 -5.05 13.18
N PRO A 230 -25.10 -5.76 12.24
CA PRO A 230 -24.42 -6.77 11.42
C PRO A 230 -23.56 -6.11 10.34
N PHE A 231 -22.33 -6.62 10.14
CA PHE A 231 -21.46 -6.20 9.05
C PHE A 231 -21.67 -7.09 7.81
N ARG A 232 -22.76 -6.86 7.10
CA ARG A 232 -23.19 -7.71 5.97
C ARG A 232 -22.22 -7.65 4.78
N GLU A 233 -21.60 -6.49 4.53
CA GLU A 233 -20.66 -6.29 3.42
C GLU A 233 -19.25 -6.79 3.73
N TRP A 234 -18.99 -7.32 4.93
CA TRP A 234 -17.69 -7.81 5.36
C TRP A 234 -16.95 -8.70 4.32
N PRO A 235 -17.60 -9.72 3.71
CA PRO A 235 -16.93 -10.61 2.77
C PRO A 235 -16.42 -9.91 1.50
N THR A 236 -16.99 -8.76 1.14
CA THR A 236 -16.58 -7.97 -0.02
C THR A 236 -15.69 -6.79 0.35
N THR A 237 -15.59 -6.45 1.62
CA THR A 237 -14.76 -5.36 2.13
C THR A 237 -13.31 -5.83 2.36
N MET A 238 -13.13 -6.98 3.00
CA MET A 238 -11.81 -7.53 3.32
C MET A 238 -11.24 -8.38 2.18
N LEU A 239 -11.00 -7.72 1.06
CA LEU A 239 -10.34 -8.27 -0.12
C LEU A 239 -9.20 -7.34 -0.54
N ASP A 240 -8.31 -7.81 -1.42
CA ASP A 240 -7.30 -6.95 -2.02
C ASP A 240 -7.95 -5.72 -2.69
N GLY A 241 -7.21 -4.61 -2.75
CA GLY A 241 -7.75 -3.32 -3.13
C GLY A 241 -8.48 -3.28 -4.49
N THR A 242 -8.15 -4.18 -5.43
CA THR A 242 -8.83 -4.26 -6.75
C THR A 242 -10.19 -4.94 -6.67
N ARG A 243 -10.41 -5.75 -5.66
CA ARG A 243 -11.61 -6.58 -5.50
C ARG A 243 -12.51 -6.10 -4.39
N SER A 244 -11.95 -5.38 -3.42
CA SER A 244 -12.70 -4.89 -2.27
C SER A 244 -13.75 -3.85 -2.70
N ARG A 245 -14.91 -3.88 -2.06
CA ARG A 245 -16.02 -2.93 -2.25
C ARG A 245 -16.18 -2.09 -0.99
N LEU A 246 -16.58 -0.83 -1.17
CA LEU A 246 -16.95 0.01 -0.04
C LEU A 246 -18.23 -0.51 0.61
N PRO A 247 -18.24 -0.73 1.92
CA PRO A 247 -19.42 -1.14 2.68
C PRO A 247 -20.32 0.08 2.97
N LEU A 248 -21.10 0.51 2.00
CA LEU A 248 -21.88 1.74 2.09
C LEU A 248 -22.84 1.73 3.27
N THR A 249 -23.50 0.59 3.55
CA THR A 249 -24.40 0.46 4.71
C THR A 249 -23.66 0.64 6.03
N ALA A 250 -22.50 0.01 6.18
CA ALA A 250 -21.68 0.17 7.39
C ALA A 250 -21.17 1.61 7.55
N ILE A 251 -20.77 2.26 6.44
CA ILE A 251 -20.35 3.68 6.45
C ILE A 251 -21.51 4.57 6.89
N ASP A 252 -22.73 4.39 6.32
CA ASP A 252 -23.92 5.15 6.70
C ASP A 252 -24.25 4.96 8.17
N THR A 253 -24.19 3.73 8.67
CA THR A 253 -24.42 3.41 10.09
C THR A 253 -23.43 4.14 11.00
N VAL A 254 -22.13 4.10 10.68
CA VAL A 254 -21.07 4.80 11.45
C VAL A 254 -21.33 6.32 11.47
N VAL A 255 -21.53 6.90 10.29
CA VAL A 255 -21.71 8.35 10.14
C VAL A 255 -22.94 8.81 10.90
N ASN A 256 -24.10 8.19 10.68
CA ASN A 256 -25.36 8.57 11.33
C ASN A 256 -25.26 8.42 12.86
N TRP A 257 -24.70 7.29 13.34
CA TRP A 257 -24.54 7.04 14.78
C TRP A 257 -23.67 8.09 15.48
N ILE A 258 -22.61 8.59 14.83
CA ILE A 258 -21.73 9.64 15.36
C ILE A 258 -22.44 11.00 15.29
N VAL A 259 -23.07 11.34 14.17
CA VAL A 259 -23.74 12.64 13.96
C VAL A 259 -24.92 12.81 14.92
N GLU A 260 -25.73 11.77 15.16
CA GLU A 260 -26.84 11.79 16.12
C GLU A 260 -26.40 12.12 17.55
N ARG A 261 -25.14 11.84 17.89
CA ARG A 261 -24.54 12.11 19.20
C ARG A 261 -23.76 13.43 19.25
N SER A 262 -23.58 14.06 18.12
CA SER A 262 -22.92 15.35 18.02
C SER A 262 -23.89 16.48 18.41
N PRO A 263 -23.48 17.48 19.19
CA PRO A 263 -24.32 18.63 19.47
C PRO A 263 -24.77 19.31 18.19
N SER A 264 -26.05 19.66 18.08
CA SER A 264 -26.60 20.35 16.92
C SER A 264 -25.81 21.61 16.63
N THR A 265 -25.21 21.69 15.46
CA THR A 265 -24.58 22.91 14.97
C THR A 265 -25.63 23.75 14.24
N PRO A 266 -25.63 25.10 14.38
CA PRO A 266 -26.42 25.96 13.49
C PRO A 266 -26.06 25.65 12.05
N ALA A 267 -27.07 25.65 11.17
CA ALA A 267 -26.95 25.25 9.76
C ALA A 267 -25.61 25.68 9.15
N ALA A 268 -24.80 24.69 8.82
CA ALA A 268 -23.55 24.91 8.09
C ALA A 268 -23.86 25.58 6.74
N ASP A 269 -23.04 26.54 6.37
CA ASP A 269 -23.15 27.22 5.08
C ASP A 269 -23.16 26.16 3.95
N GLU A 270 -24.26 26.04 3.22
CA GLU A 270 -24.42 25.01 2.17
C GLU A 270 -23.27 24.99 1.17
N ALA A 271 -22.63 26.14 0.94
CA ALA A 271 -21.47 26.27 0.08
C ALA A 271 -20.24 25.47 0.58
N ARG A 272 -20.11 25.24 1.90
CA ARG A 272 -19.02 24.47 2.50
C ARG A 272 -19.27 22.97 2.50
N LEU A 273 -20.55 22.54 2.49
CA LEU A 273 -20.93 21.14 2.36
C LEU A 273 -20.55 20.54 0.99
N HIS A 274 -20.34 21.40 -0.01
CA HIS A 274 -19.92 21.01 -1.37
C HIS A 274 -18.43 21.21 -1.65
N ALA A 275 -17.63 21.67 -0.67
CA ALA A 275 -16.20 21.83 -0.84
C ALA A 275 -15.54 20.48 -1.18
N ASP A 276 -14.61 20.48 -2.12
CA ASP A 276 -13.83 19.28 -2.47
C ASP A 276 -13.02 18.85 -1.24
N PRO A 277 -13.22 17.64 -0.71
CA PRO A 277 -12.48 17.16 0.46
C PRO A 277 -11.01 16.90 0.15
N ALA A 278 -10.59 16.98 -1.12
CA ALA A 278 -9.20 16.75 -1.52
C ALA A 278 -8.25 17.82 -0.96
N TRP A 279 -7.00 17.42 -0.73
CA TRP A 279 -5.96 18.36 -0.34
C TRP A 279 -5.62 19.32 -1.48
N ASN A 280 -5.60 20.62 -1.16
CA ASN A 280 -5.34 21.70 -2.14
C ASN A 280 -3.84 21.99 -2.38
N GLY A 281 -2.92 21.23 -1.75
CA GLY A 281 -1.47 21.42 -1.88
C GLY A 281 -0.89 22.52 -0.99
N GLU A 282 -1.72 23.22 -0.23
CA GLU A 282 -1.30 24.14 0.83
C GLU A 282 -0.94 23.33 2.09
N SER A 283 -0.10 23.85 2.95
CA SER A 283 0.34 23.20 4.20
C SER A 283 1.12 21.89 3.95
N ALA A 284 2.28 22.00 3.34
CA ALA A 284 3.23 20.88 3.27
C ALA A 284 3.74 20.54 4.68
N VAL A 285 3.82 19.24 4.99
CA VAL A 285 4.45 18.75 6.23
C VAL A 285 5.65 17.89 5.90
N ALA A 286 6.65 17.96 6.77
CA ALA A 286 7.86 17.17 6.64
C ALA A 286 8.08 16.31 7.88
N LEU A 287 8.64 15.14 7.67
CA LEU A 287 9.12 14.23 8.69
C LEU A 287 10.64 14.18 8.58
N ASP A 288 11.32 14.83 9.51
CA ASP A 288 12.78 14.83 9.58
C ASP A 288 13.27 13.61 10.36
N MET A 289 14.11 12.82 9.71
CA MET A 289 14.81 11.68 10.25
C MET A 289 16.31 11.93 10.22
N ASN A 290 17.10 11.20 10.99
CA ASN A 290 18.54 11.47 11.12
C ASN A 290 19.30 11.49 9.80
N ASP A 291 18.90 10.63 8.85
CA ASP A 291 19.59 10.38 7.58
C ASP A 291 18.80 10.84 6.35
N MET A 292 17.55 11.32 6.53
CA MET A 292 16.71 11.78 5.43
C MET A 292 15.53 12.63 5.90
N THR A 293 14.91 13.33 4.93
CA THR A 293 13.64 14.05 5.15
C THR A 293 12.59 13.51 4.20
N GLU A 294 11.41 13.19 4.70
CA GLU A 294 10.22 12.86 3.91
C GLU A 294 9.21 14.01 3.99
N GLN A 295 8.80 14.52 2.84
CA GLN A 295 7.86 15.64 2.74
C GLN A 295 6.62 15.23 1.95
N VAL A 296 5.43 15.47 2.50
CA VAL A 296 4.17 15.34 1.75
C VAL A 296 4.06 16.51 0.78
N VAL A 297 3.87 16.21 -0.51
CA VAL A 297 3.86 17.17 -1.61
C VAL A 297 2.67 16.98 -2.53
N ALA A 298 2.18 18.07 -3.12
CA ALA A 298 1.22 18.02 -4.22
C ALA A 298 1.98 18.05 -5.57
N VAL A 299 1.77 17.03 -6.39
CA VAL A 299 2.57 16.77 -7.58
C VAL A 299 1.77 17.03 -8.85
N GLY A 300 2.33 17.85 -9.72
CA GLY A 300 1.79 18.11 -11.05
C GLY A 300 0.42 18.81 -11.08
N PRO A 301 -0.17 18.98 -12.27
CA PRO A 301 -1.44 19.71 -12.43
C PRO A 301 -2.63 19.05 -11.73
N ALA A 302 -2.62 17.72 -11.63
CA ALA A 302 -3.66 16.95 -10.95
C ALA A 302 -3.53 16.99 -9.41
N ARG A 303 -2.48 17.64 -8.87
CA ARG A 303 -2.19 17.74 -7.44
C ARG A 303 -2.17 16.39 -6.75
N LEU A 304 -1.47 15.43 -7.38
CA LEU A 304 -1.32 14.10 -6.81
C LEU A 304 -0.66 14.19 -5.44
N VAL A 305 -1.16 13.42 -4.50
CA VAL A 305 -0.47 13.28 -3.21
C VAL A 305 0.77 12.44 -3.41
N GLY A 306 1.92 13.01 -3.05
CA GLY A 306 3.20 12.34 -3.08
C GLY A 306 3.96 12.49 -1.77
N VAL A 307 4.99 11.66 -1.60
CA VAL A 307 5.99 11.81 -0.54
C VAL A 307 7.36 11.86 -1.19
N LEU A 308 7.98 13.03 -1.08
CA LEU A 308 9.34 13.30 -1.55
C LEU A 308 10.32 12.95 -0.43
N CYS A 309 11.12 11.89 -0.63
CA CYS A 309 12.15 11.45 0.30
C CYS A 309 13.53 11.92 -0.22
N ARG A 310 14.22 12.72 0.58
CA ARG A 310 15.52 13.31 0.26
C ARG A 310 16.57 12.92 1.29
N PRO A 311 17.84 12.74 0.89
CA PRO A 311 18.97 12.63 1.83
C PRO A 311 19.04 13.87 2.74
N ALA A 312 19.44 13.69 4.02
CA ALA A 312 19.51 14.79 5.00
C ALA A 312 20.47 15.92 4.58
N ASP A 313 21.58 15.57 3.90
CA ASP A 313 22.63 16.52 3.51
C ASP A 313 22.28 17.36 2.26
N THR A 314 21.14 17.10 1.62
CA THR A 314 20.74 17.87 0.44
C THR A 314 20.03 19.15 0.88
N ARG A 315 20.69 20.29 0.63
CA ARG A 315 20.04 21.60 0.78
C ARG A 315 18.84 21.70 -0.19
N PRO A 316 17.73 22.33 0.22
CA PRO A 316 16.54 22.48 -0.63
C PRO A 316 16.82 23.15 -1.98
N ALA A 317 17.94 23.87 -2.10
CA ALA A 317 18.24 24.72 -3.24
C ALA A 317 18.95 24.04 -4.43
N GLU A 318 19.54 22.87 -4.26
CA GLU A 318 20.31 22.22 -5.34
C GLU A 318 19.96 20.71 -5.43
N PRO A 319 19.10 20.32 -6.39
CA PRO A 319 18.88 18.91 -6.69
C PRO A 319 20.17 18.29 -7.24
N VAL A 320 20.73 17.34 -6.51
CA VAL A 320 21.95 16.65 -6.89
C VAL A 320 21.63 15.20 -7.22
N GLY A 321 22.11 14.71 -8.36
CA GLY A 321 21.97 13.32 -8.78
C GLY A 321 20.60 12.95 -9.37
N PRO A 322 20.38 11.64 -9.61
CA PRO A 322 19.13 11.14 -10.15
C PRO A 322 18.00 11.20 -9.12
N ALA A 323 16.77 11.32 -9.62
CA ALA A 323 15.56 11.14 -8.82
C ALA A 323 14.74 9.95 -9.33
N VAL A 324 14.04 9.26 -8.44
CA VAL A 324 13.25 8.08 -8.79
C VAL A 324 11.79 8.29 -8.45
N VAL A 325 10.90 8.21 -9.46
CA VAL A 325 9.44 8.14 -9.27
C VAL A 325 9.05 6.70 -9.00
N ILE A 326 8.31 6.45 -7.92
CA ILE A 326 7.78 5.13 -7.56
C ILE A 326 6.27 5.15 -7.79
N ALA A 327 5.82 4.38 -8.79
CA ALA A 327 4.42 4.27 -9.16
C ALA A 327 3.68 3.26 -8.27
N ASN A 328 2.38 3.49 -8.03
CA ASN A 328 1.54 2.55 -7.30
C ASN A 328 1.50 1.17 -7.95
N THR A 329 1.41 0.15 -7.12
CA THR A 329 1.11 -1.22 -7.54
C THR A 329 -0.37 -1.48 -7.32
N SER A 330 -1.10 -1.82 -8.39
CA SER A 330 -2.54 -2.04 -8.31
C SER A 330 -3.26 -0.79 -7.76
N THR A 331 -4.10 -0.95 -6.76
CA THR A 331 -4.81 0.13 -6.05
C THR A 331 -4.26 0.36 -4.64
N ASN A 332 -3.04 -0.11 -4.37
CA ASN A 332 -2.39 0.10 -3.08
C ASN A 332 -1.91 1.54 -2.94
N PRO A 333 -2.02 2.15 -1.75
CA PRO A 333 -1.46 3.46 -1.48
C PRO A 333 0.06 3.53 -1.76
N ARG A 334 0.59 4.73 -1.87
CA ARG A 334 2.01 5.07 -2.14
C ARG A 334 3.03 4.42 -1.19
N SER A 335 2.61 3.96 -0.02
CA SER A 335 3.48 3.19 0.88
C SER A 335 3.85 1.82 0.30
N GLY A 336 3.05 1.33 -0.64
CA GLY A 336 3.20 0.02 -1.28
C GLY A 336 2.80 -1.14 -0.37
N GLU A 337 2.59 -2.31 -0.97
CA GLU A 337 2.34 -3.52 -0.20
C GLU A 337 3.54 -3.90 0.64
N GLY A 338 3.30 -4.37 1.85
CA GLY A 338 4.36 -4.68 2.78
C GLY A 338 5.26 -3.48 3.10
N ARG A 339 4.78 -2.26 2.85
CA ARG A 339 5.58 -1.04 2.99
C ARG A 339 6.82 -1.00 2.06
N PHE A 340 6.77 -1.73 0.95
CA PHE A 340 7.88 -1.85 0.01
C PHE A 340 8.38 -0.50 -0.48
N SER A 341 7.47 0.38 -0.95
CA SER A 341 7.84 1.67 -1.55
C SER A 341 8.51 2.60 -0.53
N VAL A 342 8.13 2.53 0.75
CA VAL A 342 8.78 3.29 1.82
C VAL A 342 10.19 2.77 2.08
N ARG A 343 10.35 1.44 2.24
CA ARG A 343 11.68 0.84 2.44
C ARG A 343 12.60 1.12 1.26
N PHE A 344 12.10 0.99 0.06
CA PHE A 344 12.81 1.28 -1.18
C PHE A 344 13.26 2.75 -1.23
N ALA A 345 12.35 3.69 -0.97
CA ALA A 345 12.64 5.12 -0.97
C ALA A 345 13.72 5.48 0.06
N ARG A 346 13.57 4.98 1.29
CA ARG A 346 14.51 5.24 2.38
C ARG A 346 15.88 4.60 2.14
N ALA A 347 15.93 3.42 1.53
CA ALA A 347 17.19 2.79 1.15
C ALA A 347 17.94 3.62 0.09
N LEU A 348 17.24 4.14 -0.91
CA LEU A 348 17.82 5.01 -1.93
C LEU A 348 18.27 6.37 -1.36
N ALA A 349 17.51 6.96 -0.43
CA ALA A 349 17.89 8.21 0.21
C ALA A 349 19.21 8.07 1.00
N ARG A 350 19.44 6.94 1.68
CA ARG A 350 20.72 6.66 2.37
C ARG A 350 21.95 6.64 1.44
N VAL A 351 21.73 6.40 0.17
CA VAL A 351 22.78 6.40 -0.85
C VAL A 351 22.81 7.67 -1.69
N GLY A 352 22.08 8.70 -1.27
CA GLY A 352 22.09 10.01 -1.89
C GLY A 352 21.10 10.19 -3.05
N VAL A 353 20.18 9.25 -3.26
CA VAL A 353 19.18 9.31 -4.34
C VAL A 353 17.83 9.77 -3.82
N THR A 354 17.32 10.87 -4.38
CA THR A 354 15.97 11.36 -4.06
C THR A 354 14.90 10.45 -4.67
N THR A 355 13.81 10.22 -3.95
CA THR A 355 12.67 9.45 -4.45
C THR A 355 11.35 10.19 -4.26
N LEU A 356 10.42 9.97 -5.16
CA LEU A 356 9.05 10.46 -5.08
C LEU A 356 8.08 9.28 -5.18
N ARG A 357 7.40 8.97 -4.09
CA ARG A 357 6.29 8.02 -4.05
C ARG A 357 5.00 8.78 -4.32
N ILE A 358 4.18 8.37 -5.27
CA ILE A 358 2.92 9.05 -5.60
C ILE A 358 1.72 8.13 -5.39
N ASP A 359 0.58 8.73 -5.11
CA ASP A 359 -0.72 8.13 -5.35
C ASP A 359 -1.24 8.63 -6.70
N VAL A 360 -1.51 7.74 -7.66
CA VAL A 360 -2.19 8.12 -8.90
C VAL A 360 -3.65 8.47 -8.63
N GLN A 361 -4.28 9.24 -9.51
CA GLN A 361 -5.67 9.67 -9.34
C GLN A 361 -6.60 8.48 -9.07
N GLY A 362 -7.44 8.61 -8.03
CA GLY A 362 -8.37 7.57 -7.59
C GLY A 362 -7.76 6.49 -6.70
N VAL A 363 -6.47 6.54 -6.40
CA VAL A 363 -5.80 5.63 -5.46
C VAL A 363 -5.29 6.40 -4.25
N GLY A 364 -5.21 5.73 -3.10
CA GLY A 364 -4.69 6.30 -1.86
C GLY A 364 -5.38 7.60 -1.49
N ASP A 365 -4.62 8.68 -1.40
CA ASP A 365 -5.11 9.99 -1.00
C ASP A 365 -5.31 10.95 -2.19
N SER A 366 -4.99 10.55 -3.42
CA SER A 366 -5.14 11.39 -4.61
C SER A 366 -6.54 11.34 -5.20
N GLY A 367 -7.10 12.53 -5.47
CA GLY A 367 -8.41 12.67 -6.12
C GLY A 367 -9.58 12.17 -5.28
N ARG A 368 -10.74 12.02 -5.89
CA ARG A 368 -11.93 11.47 -5.24
C ARG A 368 -11.86 9.94 -5.19
N VAL A 369 -12.28 9.36 -4.09
CA VAL A 369 -12.48 7.91 -4.01
C VAL A 369 -13.61 7.54 -4.96
N ALA A 370 -13.30 6.78 -6.00
CA ALA A 370 -14.34 6.13 -6.79
C ALA A 370 -15.07 5.14 -5.90
N LEU A 371 -16.36 5.38 -5.66
CA LEU A 371 -17.15 4.62 -4.68
C LEU A 371 -17.26 3.14 -5.08
N ASP A 372 -17.24 2.81 -6.39
CA ASP A 372 -17.62 1.49 -6.84
C ASP A 372 -16.48 0.64 -7.43
N ASP A 373 -15.52 1.21 -8.15
CA ASP A 373 -14.51 0.42 -8.85
C ASP A 373 -13.20 1.17 -9.07
N GLN A 374 -12.19 0.85 -8.28
CA GLN A 374 -10.81 1.33 -8.50
C GLN A 374 -10.06 0.47 -9.54
N SER A 375 -10.63 -0.64 -10.01
CA SER A 375 -9.97 -1.51 -10.99
C SER A 375 -9.73 -0.81 -12.32
N GLY A 376 -10.56 0.19 -12.66
CA GLY A 376 -10.41 1.03 -13.85
C GLY A 376 -9.14 1.89 -13.87
N VAL A 377 -8.50 2.12 -12.73
CA VAL A 377 -7.23 2.87 -12.64
C VAL A 377 -6.04 1.99 -13.04
N VAL A 378 -6.15 0.68 -12.78
CA VAL A 378 -5.07 -0.28 -13.04
C VAL A 378 -4.89 -0.48 -14.54
N TYR A 379 -3.67 -0.26 -15.05
CA TYR A 379 -3.33 -0.25 -16.50
C TYR A 379 -4.02 0.86 -17.32
N SER A 380 -4.49 1.93 -16.68
CA SER A 380 -5.15 3.04 -17.36
C SER A 380 -4.14 4.01 -17.99
N THR A 381 -4.62 4.77 -18.99
CA THR A 381 -3.88 5.93 -19.52
C THR A 381 -3.68 7.00 -18.45
N GLN A 382 -4.64 7.16 -17.55
CA GLN A 382 -4.55 8.11 -16.44
C GLN A 382 -3.37 7.81 -15.52
N SER A 383 -3.16 6.56 -15.13
CA SER A 383 -2.00 6.19 -14.29
C SER A 383 -0.67 6.44 -15.01
N VAL A 384 -0.63 6.25 -16.32
CA VAL A 384 0.54 6.59 -17.16
C VAL A 384 0.79 8.11 -17.16
N ASP A 385 -0.27 8.90 -17.31
CA ASP A 385 -0.20 10.36 -17.34
C ASP A 385 0.26 10.92 -16.00
N ASP A 386 -0.22 10.36 -14.90
CA ASP A 386 0.15 10.75 -13.56
C ASP A 386 1.63 10.47 -13.27
N VAL A 387 2.16 9.31 -13.70
CA VAL A 387 3.60 9.01 -13.57
C VAL A 387 4.45 9.93 -14.46
N ALA A 388 3.99 10.24 -15.68
CA ALA A 388 4.66 11.19 -16.56
C ALA A 388 4.69 12.59 -15.93
N ALA A 389 3.56 13.08 -15.41
CA ALA A 389 3.48 14.37 -14.72
C ALA A 389 4.38 14.44 -13.48
N ALA A 390 4.51 13.33 -12.73
CA ALA A 390 5.43 13.25 -11.60
C ALA A 390 6.90 13.35 -12.04
N ALA A 391 7.26 12.73 -13.15
CA ALA A 391 8.60 12.87 -13.73
C ALA A 391 8.87 14.29 -14.22
N ASP A 392 7.92 14.93 -14.91
CA ASP A 392 8.01 16.32 -15.36
C ASP A 392 8.15 17.28 -14.17
N TRP A 393 7.43 17.01 -13.07
CA TRP A 393 7.52 17.78 -11.84
C TRP A 393 8.93 17.72 -11.20
N LEU A 394 9.54 16.52 -11.12
CA LEU A 394 10.91 16.38 -10.63
C LEU A 394 11.93 17.06 -11.55
N ARG A 395 11.75 16.99 -12.87
CA ARG A 395 12.59 17.74 -13.82
C ARG A 395 12.48 19.25 -13.64
N ALA A 396 11.27 19.75 -13.39
CA ALA A 396 11.02 21.16 -13.12
C ALA A 396 11.66 21.62 -11.79
N LEU A 397 11.80 20.73 -10.81
CA LEU A 397 12.58 21.00 -9.59
C LEU A 397 14.09 21.04 -9.84
N GLY A 398 14.57 20.64 -11.03
CA GLY A 398 15.99 20.71 -11.40
C GLY A 398 16.75 19.39 -11.35
N TYR A 399 16.11 18.24 -11.06
CA TYR A 399 16.81 16.94 -11.07
C TYR A 399 17.33 16.62 -12.48
N PRO A 400 18.64 16.36 -12.65
CA PRO A 400 19.25 16.21 -13.99
C PRO A 400 18.81 14.92 -14.69
N GLU A 401 18.43 13.89 -13.96
CA GLU A 401 17.92 12.63 -14.48
C GLU A 401 16.76 12.15 -13.62
N VAL A 402 15.70 11.64 -14.26
CA VAL A 402 14.56 11.03 -13.58
C VAL A 402 14.35 9.63 -14.11
N VAL A 403 14.19 8.68 -13.19
CA VAL A 403 13.93 7.27 -13.45
C VAL A 403 12.56 6.91 -12.88
N ALA A 404 11.77 6.12 -13.60
CA ALA A 404 10.52 5.60 -13.07
C ALA A 404 10.63 4.14 -12.70
N THR A 405 10.03 3.75 -11.59
CA THR A 405 9.96 2.35 -11.15
C THR A 405 8.58 1.99 -10.64
N GLY A 406 8.28 0.71 -10.65
CA GLY A 406 7.06 0.15 -10.09
C GLY A 406 7.02 -1.37 -10.23
N ILE A 407 6.05 -1.98 -9.54
CA ILE A 407 5.80 -3.42 -9.57
C ILE A 407 4.51 -3.67 -10.35
N CYS A 408 4.45 -4.70 -11.17
CA CYS A 408 3.24 -5.14 -11.89
C CYS A 408 2.60 -4.02 -12.74
N SER A 409 1.45 -3.47 -12.33
CA SER A 409 0.79 -2.33 -13.02
C SER A 409 1.57 -1.02 -12.86
N GLY A 410 2.27 -0.82 -11.77
CA GLY A 410 3.21 0.29 -11.60
C GLY A 410 4.38 0.23 -12.59
N ALA A 411 4.89 -0.98 -12.86
CA ALA A 411 5.89 -1.20 -13.90
C ALA A 411 5.36 -0.86 -15.31
N TYR A 412 4.10 -1.20 -15.58
CA TYR A 412 3.41 -0.80 -16.81
C TYR A 412 3.30 0.73 -16.93
N ALA A 413 2.83 1.39 -15.87
CA ALA A 413 2.68 2.84 -15.88
C ALA A 413 4.04 3.54 -16.07
N ALA A 414 5.10 3.08 -15.39
CA ALA A 414 6.47 3.60 -15.54
C ALA A 414 7.00 3.42 -16.97
N LEU A 415 6.81 2.23 -17.56
CA LEU A 415 7.27 1.93 -18.92
C LEU A 415 6.58 2.83 -19.96
N HIS A 416 5.26 2.99 -19.87
CA HIS A 416 4.48 3.80 -20.80
C HIS A 416 4.64 5.31 -20.56
N ALA A 417 4.86 5.74 -19.31
CA ALA A 417 5.21 7.12 -19.02
C ALA A 417 6.52 7.53 -19.73
N ALA A 418 7.52 6.64 -19.75
CA ALA A 418 8.78 6.90 -20.46
C ALA A 418 8.64 6.95 -21.98
N VAL A 419 7.60 6.32 -22.54
CA VAL A 419 7.23 6.54 -23.96
C VAL A 419 6.58 7.90 -24.15
N LYS A 420 5.88 8.42 -23.15
CA LYS A 420 5.06 9.64 -23.25
C LYS A 420 5.87 10.92 -22.99
N THR A 421 6.71 10.94 -21.94
CA THR A 421 7.48 12.13 -21.58
C THR A 421 8.98 11.97 -21.85
N PRO A 422 9.68 13.03 -22.34
CA PRO A 422 11.14 13.04 -22.45
C PRO A 422 11.84 13.22 -21.09
N SER A 423 11.12 13.49 -20.02
CA SER A 423 11.69 13.72 -18.69
C SER A 423 12.27 12.45 -18.07
N LEU A 424 11.88 11.26 -18.56
CA LEU A 424 12.37 9.99 -18.07
C LEU A 424 13.56 9.50 -18.91
N GLY A 425 14.72 9.34 -18.26
CA GLY A 425 15.93 8.76 -18.82
C GLY A 425 16.05 7.25 -18.57
N GLY A 426 15.34 6.70 -17.59
CA GLY A 426 15.40 5.30 -17.23
C GLY A 426 14.10 4.71 -16.69
N VAL A 427 13.96 3.39 -16.81
CA VAL A 427 12.84 2.62 -16.26
C VAL A 427 13.34 1.35 -15.58
N ILE A 428 12.86 1.11 -14.36
CA ILE A 428 13.07 -0.15 -13.64
C ILE A 428 11.69 -0.81 -13.45
N ALA A 429 11.40 -1.82 -14.27
CA ALA A 429 10.11 -2.50 -14.28
C ALA A 429 10.21 -3.85 -13.56
N VAL A 430 9.57 -3.96 -12.38
CA VAL A 430 9.58 -5.17 -11.58
C VAL A 430 8.31 -5.96 -11.85
N ASN A 431 8.45 -7.22 -12.21
CA ASN A 431 7.34 -8.15 -12.46
C ASN A 431 6.26 -7.57 -13.39
N LEU A 432 6.70 -6.92 -14.48
CA LEU A 432 5.81 -6.37 -15.50
C LEU A 432 4.93 -7.48 -16.09
N ALA A 433 3.65 -7.49 -15.76
CA ALA A 433 2.76 -8.57 -16.14
C ALA A 433 2.45 -8.58 -17.65
N ARG A 434 2.37 -7.40 -18.28
CA ARG A 434 2.14 -7.20 -19.71
C ARG A 434 2.81 -5.93 -20.20
N PHE A 435 3.41 -5.99 -21.39
CA PHE A 435 3.99 -4.81 -22.05
C PHE A 435 2.92 -3.88 -22.63
N VAL A 436 1.79 -4.42 -23.05
CA VAL A 436 0.67 -3.66 -23.61
C VAL A 436 -0.63 -4.21 -23.04
N TRP A 437 -1.52 -3.30 -22.66
CA TRP A 437 -2.86 -3.66 -22.18
C TRP A 437 -3.87 -3.50 -23.31
N PRO A 438 -4.48 -4.59 -23.82
CA PRO A 438 -5.45 -4.53 -24.92
C PRO A 438 -6.71 -3.75 -24.50
N ALA A 439 -7.20 -2.91 -25.39
CA ALA A 439 -8.46 -2.20 -25.17
C ALA A 439 -9.61 -3.18 -24.89
N GLY A 440 -10.44 -2.90 -23.89
CA GLY A 440 -11.58 -3.74 -23.50
C GLY A 440 -11.23 -4.98 -22.68
N LEU A 441 -9.94 -5.20 -22.35
CA LEU A 441 -9.55 -6.29 -21.45
C LEU A 441 -9.84 -5.90 -20.00
N SER A 442 -10.72 -6.63 -19.32
CA SER A 442 -10.97 -6.41 -17.89
C SER A 442 -9.91 -7.09 -17.01
N LEU A 443 -9.62 -6.48 -15.87
CA LEU A 443 -8.71 -7.04 -14.88
C LEU A 443 -9.19 -8.42 -14.38
N GLU A 444 -10.50 -8.57 -14.18
CA GLU A 444 -11.11 -9.85 -13.79
C GLU A 444 -10.87 -10.97 -14.81
N ALA A 445 -10.95 -10.67 -16.12
CA ALA A 445 -10.67 -11.64 -17.18
C ALA A 445 -9.22 -12.11 -17.12
N VAL A 446 -8.27 -11.21 -16.84
CA VAL A 446 -6.85 -11.53 -16.68
C VAL A 446 -6.60 -12.35 -15.41
N GLN A 447 -7.22 -12.01 -14.30
CA GLN A 447 -7.10 -12.76 -13.05
C GLN A 447 -7.65 -14.19 -13.19
N LYS A 448 -8.79 -14.37 -13.87
CA LYS A 448 -9.33 -15.69 -14.21
C LYS A 448 -8.38 -16.51 -15.12
N GLN A 449 -7.73 -15.85 -16.09
CA GLN A 449 -6.74 -16.52 -16.95
C GLN A 449 -5.46 -16.88 -16.16
N ARG A 450 -5.05 -16.08 -15.20
CA ARG A 450 -3.85 -16.29 -14.37
C ARG A 450 -3.97 -17.53 -13.49
N ASN A 451 -5.15 -17.79 -12.93
CA ASN A 451 -5.44 -19.01 -12.17
C ASN A 451 -5.37 -20.29 -13.05
N ASN A 452 -5.44 -20.13 -14.37
CA ASN A 452 -5.39 -21.20 -15.36
C ASN A 452 -4.07 -21.20 -16.17
N SER A 453 -2.96 -20.66 -15.63
CA SER A 453 -1.70 -20.58 -16.37
C SER A 453 -1.13 -21.98 -16.70
N VAL A 454 -0.65 -22.14 -17.94
CA VAL A 454 -0.02 -23.37 -18.42
C VAL A 454 1.15 -23.80 -17.53
N ARG A 455 1.88 -22.85 -16.95
CA ARG A 455 3.03 -23.11 -16.09
C ARG A 455 2.63 -23.67 -14.71
N GLY A 456 1.53 -23.18 -14.13
CA GLY A 456 0.95 -23.74 -12.92
C GLY A 456 0.55 -25.22 -13.14
N TYR A 457 0.02 -25.52 -14.32
CA TYR A 457 -0.29 -26.90 -14.74
C TYR A 457 0.97 -27.73 -14.98
N TRP A 458 2.03 -27.20 -15.64
CA TRP A 458 3.28 -27.93 -15.87
C TRP A 458 4.04 -28.25 -14.57
N LEU A 459 4.03 -27.37 -13.60
CA LEU A 459 4.58 -27.65 -12.25
C LEU A 459 3.73 -28.71 -11.52
N SER A 460 2.41 -28.69 -11.73
CA SER A 460 1.50 -29.70 -11.18
C SER A 460 1.64 -31.05 -11.91
N VAL A 461 1.99 -31.06 -13.19
CA VAL A 461 2.20 -32.28 -14.00
C VAL A 461 3.45 -33.06 -13.54
N ARG A 462 4.46 -32.37 -13.01
CA ARG A 462 5.64 -33.04 -12.44
C ARG A 462 5.42 -33.66 -11.07
N ASP A 463 4.31 -33.35 -10.42
CA ASP A 463 3.96 -33.92 -9.11
C ASP A 463 2.98 -35.09 -9.29
N TRP A 464 3.51 -36.32 -9.31
CA TRP A 464 2.75 -37.60 -9.40
C TRP A 464 1.59 -37.70 -8.41
N ARG A 465 1.74 -37.10 -7.21
CA ARG A 465 0.70 -37.16 -6.18
C ARG A 465 -0.52 -36.31 -6.56
N LYS A 466 -0.31 -35.18 -7.28
CA LYS A 466 -1.38 -34.33 -7.81
C LYS A 466 -2.09 -34.97 -9.01
N TRP A 467 -1.36 -35.73 -9.82
CA TRP A 467 -1.93 -36.50 -10.94
C TRP A 467 -2.91 -37.56 -10.48
N LYS A 468 -2.57 -38.31 -9.40
CA LYS A 468 -3.46 -39.32 -8.82
C LYS A 468 -4.79 -38.73 -8.33
N ARG A 469 -4.76 -37.54 -7.74
CA ARG A 469 -5.96 -36.77 -7.36
C ARG A 469 -6.74 -36.25 -8.58
N PHE A 470 -6.03 -35.76 -9.61
CA PHE A 470 -6.65 -35.20 -10.81
C PHE A 470 -7.45 -36.23 -11.60
N VAL A 471 -6.93 -37.45 -11.73
CA VAL A 471 -7.60 -38.58 -12.41
C VAL A 471 -8.77 -39.11 -11.58
N LEU A 472 -8.62 -39.21 -10.24
CA LEU A 472 -9.64 -39.71 -9.34
C LEU A 472 -10.83 -38.74 -9.16
N GLU A 473 -10.61 -37.44 -9.22
CA GLU A 473 -11.63 -36.39 -9.00
C GLU A 473 -12.36 -35.94 -10.30
N ARG A 474 -12.15 -36.64 -11.46
CA ARG A 474 -12.78 -36.30 -12.76
C ARG A 474 -12.79 -34.80 -13.10
N ARG A 475 -11.70 -34.08 -12.85
CA ARG A 475 -11.64 -32.64 -13.11
C ARG A 475 -11.70 -32.32 -14.61
N ASP A 476 -12.38 -31.22 -14.93
CA ASP A 476 -12.61 -30.75 -16.30
C ASP A 476 -11.30 -30.40 -17.03
N PHE A 477 -11.03 -31.01 -18.17
CA PHE A 477 -9.86 -30.74 -19.04
C PHE A 477 -10.02 -29.50 -19.93
N ARG A 478 -11.22 -28.94 -20.01
CA ARG A 478 -11.53 -27.78 -20.86
C ARG A 478 -10.62 -26.57 -20.60
N PRO A 479 -10.22 -26.23 -19.35
CA PRO A 479 -9.29 -25.14 -19.11
C PRO A 479 -7.89 -25.36 -19.70
N ILE A 480 -7.40 -26.60 -19.69
CA ILE A 480 -6.09 -26.97 -20.27
C ILE A 480 -6.13 -26.83 -21.78
N VAL A 481 -7.16 -27.35 -22.42
CA VAL A 481 -7.35 -27.26 -23.89
C VAL A 481 -7.47 -25.80 -24.30
N ARG A 482 -8.24 -24.98 -23.56
CA ARG A 482 -8.36 -23.54 -23.81
C ARG A 482 -7.01 -22.81 -23.67
N ALA A 483 -6.21 -23.13 -22.67
CA ALA A 483 -4.90 -22.52 -22.46
C ALA A 483 -3.92 -22.89 -23.60
N VAL A 484 -3.92 -24.15 -24.05
CA VAL A 484 -3.10 -24.60 -25.20
C VAL A 484 -3.58 -23.93 -26.51
N ALA A 485 -4.89 -23.87 -26.73
CA ALA A 485 -5.47 -23.20 -27.90
C ALA A 485 -5.16 -21.70 -27.90
N ALA A 486 -5.29 -21.02 -26.75
CA ALA A 486 -4.93 -19.62 -26.61
C ALA A 486 -3.45 -19.35 -26.93
N ASN A 487 -2.53 -20.24 -26.52
CA ASN A 487 -1.12 -20.14 -26.89
C ASN A 487 -0.86 -20.38 -28.38
N ALA A 488 -1.60 -21.31 -29.00
CA ALA A 488 -1.50 -21.53 -30.44
C ALA A 488 -2.01 -20.33 -31.25
N VAL A 489 -3.15 -19.76 -30.86
CA VAL A 489 -3.69 -18.53 -31.44
C VAL A 489 -2.71 -17.35 -31.25
N ALA A 490 -2.12 -17.20 -30.06
CA ALA A 490 -1.14 -16.15 -29.79
C ALA A 490 0.12 -16.26 -30.68
N ARG A 491 0.57 -17.49 -31.00
CA ARG A 491 1.72 -17.70 -31.91
C ARG A 491 1.48 -17.16 -33.31
N VAL A 492 0.24 -17.14 -33.76
CA VAL A 492 -0.14 -16.60 -35.08
C VAL A 492 -0.49 -15.12 -34.99
N SER A 493 -1.23 -14.71 -33.98
CA SER A 493 -1.69 -13.31 -33.83
C SER A 493 -0.56 -12.32 -33.54
N VAL A 494 0.49 -12.72 -32.78
CA VAL A 494 1.62 -11.84 -32.49
C VAL A 494 2.37 -11.38 -33.73
N PRO A 495 2.83 -12.27 -34.65
CA PRO A 495 3.46 -11.84 -35.90
C PRO A 495 2.54 -10.96 -36.78
N VAL A 496 1.24 -11.28 -36.82
CA VAL A 496 0.27 -10.48 -37.58
C VAL A 496 0.14 -9.07 -37.02
N MET A 497 0.05 -8.93 -35.70
CA MET A 497 0.01 -7.61 -35.04
C MET A 497 1.30 -6.80 -35.27
N GLU A 498 2.45 -7.45 -35.22
CA GLU A 498 3.75 -6.81 -35.48
C GLU A 498 3.85 -6.33 -36.94
N ILE A 499 3.36 -7.12 -37.89
CA ILE A 499 3.28 -6.73 -39.31
C ILE A 499 2.32 -5.54 -39.46
N ALA A 500 1.12 -5.60 -38.86
CA ALA A 500 0.15 -4.51 -38.92
C ALA A 500 0.73 -3.19 -38.38
N ALA A 501 1.50 -3.26 -37.29
CA ALA A 501 2.19 -2.09 -36.72
C ALA A 501 3.33 -1.58 -37.63
N ARG A 502 4.04 -2.46 -38.33
CA ARG A 502 5.09 -2.09 -39.29
C ARG A 502 4.54 -1.38 -40.54
N VAL A 503 3.40 -1.82 -41.03
CA VAL A 503 2.74 -1.22 -42.20
C VAL A 503 1.84 -0.03 -41.86
N GLY A 504 1.80 0.37 -40.60
CA GLY A 504 1.06 1.56 -40.15
C GLY A 504 -0.45 1.35 -39.93
N TRP A 505 -0.94 0.12 -39.95
CA TRP A 505 -2.35 -0.19 -39.64
C TRP A 505 -2.71 -0.10 -38.17
N LYS A 506 -1.68 -0.11 -37.30
CA LYS A 506 -1.81 0.13 -35.83
C LYS A 506 -0.66 1.01 -35.35
N PRO A 507 -0.87 1.80 -34.28
CA PRO A 507 0.23 2.52 -33.62
C PRO A 507 1.33 1.54 -33.20
N ARG A 508 2.59 1.93 -33.42
CA ARG A 508 3.74 1.06 -33.05
C ARG A 508 3.79 0.77 -31.57
N ILE A 509 3.37 1.73 -30.75
CA ILE A 509 3.32 1.61 -29.28
C ILE A 509 2.24 0.62 -28.77
N ASP A 510 1.35 0.16 -29.64
CA ASP A 510 0.37 -0.89 -29.32
C ASP A 510 0.97 -2.30 -29.40
N THR A 511 2.27 -2.42 -29.64
CA THR A 511 2.97 -3.70 -29.63
C THR A 511 4.14 -3.70 -28.65
N PRO A 512 4.42 -4.80 -27.93
CA PRO A 512 5.52 -4.89 -26.98
C PRO A 512 6.88 -4.52 -27.59
N ARG A 513 7.16 -4.98 -28.83
CA ARG A 513 8.40 -4.64 -29.53
C ARG A 513 8.43 -3.18 -29.97
N GLY A 514 7.28 -2.60 -30.27
CA GLY A 514 7.16 -1.19 -30.61
C GLY A 514 7.46 -0.29 -29.43
N VAL A 515 6.90 -0.59 -28.24
CA VAL A 515 7.21 0.10 -26.99
C VAL A 515 8.71 0.06 -26.70
N MET A 516 9.32 -1.12 -26.71
CA MET A 516 10.75 -1.27 -26.42
C MET A 516 11.65 -0.58 -27.46
N ARG A 517 11.21 -0.51 -28.73
CA ARG A 517 11.93 0.21 -29.78
C ARG A 517 11.83 1.73 -29.58
N GLU A 518 10.67 2.24 -29.20
CA GLU A 518 10.47 3.66 -28.91
C GLU A 518 11.37 4.12 -27.76
N LEU A 519 11.42 3.35 -26.66
CA LEU A 519 12.31 3.63 -25.54
C LEU A 519 13.79 3.65 -25.97
N ALA A 520 14.21 2.66 -26.78
CA ALA A 520 15.57 2.61 -27.30
C ALA A 520 15.90 3.80 -28.22
N GLN A 521 14.96 4.27 -29.06
CA GLN A 521 15.13 5.45 -29.92
C GLN A 521 15.28 6.75 -29.13
N ARG A 522 14.67 6.81 -27.95
CA ARG A 522 14.78 7.91 -26.99
C ARG A 522 15.96 7.81 -26.05
N ASN A 523 16.80 6.79 -26.20
CA ASN A 523 17.91 6.47 -25.29
C ASN A 523 17.46 6.23 -23.83
N VAL A 524 16.21 5.79 -23.60
CA VAL A 524 15.74 5.40 -22.27
C VAL A 524 16.26 4.01 -21.96
N TRP A 525 17.12 3.92 -20.94
CA TRP A 525 17.55 2.61 -20.46
C TRP A 525 16.43 1.91 -19.68
N THR A 526 16.33 0.61 -19.83
CA THR A 526 15.26 -0.18 -19.22
C THR A 526 15.81 -1.41 -18.54
N MET A 527 15.50 -1.58 -17.26
CA MET A 527 15.77 -2.78 -16.51
C MET A 527 14.48 -3.52 -16.22
N LEU A 528 14.40 -4.76 -16.66
CA LEU A 528 13.29 -5.67 -16.38
C LEU A 528 13.73 -6.66 -15.30
N VAL A 529 13.07 -6.66 -14.16
CA VAL A 529 13.32 -7.60 -13.05
C VAL A 529 12.12 -8.53 -12.91
N TYR A 530 12.34 -9.83 -12.92
CA TYR A 530 11.28 -10.81 -12.75
C TYR A 530 11.63 -11.86 -11.70
N GLY A 531 10.65 -12.21 -10.90
CA GLY A 531 10.70 -13.42 -10.11
C GLY A 531 10.71 -14.67 -10.99
N ALA A 532 11.43 -15.73 -10.62
CA ALA A 532 11.58 -16.94 -11.44
C ALA A 532 10.25 -17.64 -11.79
N LEU A 533 9.20 -17.43 -10.99
CA LEU A 533 7.86 -17.97 -11.22
C LEU A 533 6.85 -16.90 -11.67
N ASP A 534 7.31 -15.70 -11.99
CA ASP A 534 6.43 -14.60 -12.36
C ASP A 534 5.72 -14.88 -13.70
N PRO A 535 4.38 -14.65 -13.78
CA PRO A 535 3.63 -14.87 -15.01
C PRO A 535 3.99 -13.89 -16.15
N GLY A 536 4.57 -12.72 -15.84
CA GLY A 536 5.06 -11.76 -16.85
C GLY A 536 6.17 -12.32 -17.73
N ILE A 537 6.91 -13.34 -17.24
CA ILE A 537 7.90 -14.08 -18.04
C ILE A 537 7.27 -14.68 -19.30
N ASP A 538 6.03 -15.11 -19.24
CA ASP A 538 5.34 -15.69 -20.40
C ASP A 538 5.04 -14.62 -21.47
N ASP A 539 4.84 -13.36 -21.06
CA ASP A 539 4.70 -12.24 -22.01
C ASP A 539 6.05 -11.89 -22.67
N VAL A 540 7.15 -11.91 -21.92
CA VAL A 540 8.51 -11.78 -22.48
C VAL A 540 8.78 -12.89 -23.51
N ARG A 541 8.54 -14.15 -23.15
CA ARG A 541 8.76 -15.30 -24.07
C ARG A 541 7.93 -15.21 -25.33
N ARG A 542 6.69 -14.76 -25.20
CA ARG A 542 5.74 -14.63 -26.32
C ARG A 542 6.21 -13.62 -27.36
N HIS A 543 6.73 -12.49 -26.90
CA HIS A 543 7.06 -11.36 -27.76
C HIS A 543 8.53 -11.24 -28.11
N PHE A 544 9.44 -11.70 -27.25
CA PHE A 544 10.89 -11.53 -27.43
C PHE A 544 11.67 -12.84 -27.54
N GLY A 545 11.00 -13.98 -27.41
CA GLY A 545 11.61 -15.32 -27.54
C GLY A 545 12.11 -15.88 -26.22
N ALA A 546 13.06 -16.82 -26.31
CA ALA A 546 13.61 -17.47 -25.11
C ALA A 546 14.26 -16.44 -24.17
N ILE A 547 13.96 -16.57 -22.89
CA ILE A 547 14.30 -15.53 -21.90
C ILE A 547 15.81 -15.37 -21.74
N GLU A 548 16.56 -16.46 -21.94
CA GLU A 548 18.02 -16.51 -21.88
C GLU A 548 18.67 -15.69 -23.03
N HIS A 549 17.90 -15.41 -24.08
CA HIS A 549 18.34 -14.67 -25.27
C HIS A 549 17.59 -13.35 -25.47
N ALA A 550 16.48 -13.16 -24.75
CA ALA A 550 15.71 -11.92 -24.81
C ALA A 550 16.60 -10.74 -24.39
N PHE A 551 16.63 -9.73 -25.22
CA PHE A 551 17.40 -8.49 -25.00
C PHE A 551 18.93 -8.62 -24.92
N ARG A 552 19.53 -9.81 -25.07
CA ARG A 552 20.97 -10.04 -24.92
C ARG A 552 21.84 -9.13 -25.82
N ARG A 553 21.31 -8.69 -26.96
CA ARG A 553 22.00 -7.79 -27.91
C ARG A 553 21.58 -6.33 -27.74
N SER A 554 20.66 -6.03 -26.84
CA SER A 554 20.23 -4.66 -26.57
C SER A 554 21.26 -3.92 -25.72
N ARG A 555 21.56 -2.69 -26.09
CA ARG A 555 22.37 -1.78 -25.26
C ARG A 555 21.52 -1.04 -24.22
N HIS A 556 20.20 -0.96 -24.46
CA HIS A 556 19.27 -0.17 -23.64
C HIS A 556 18.41 -1.02 -22.71
N VAL A 557 18.38 -2.35 -22.89
CA VAL A 557 17.49 -3.22 -22.09
C VAL A 557 18.30 -4.30 -21.40
N ARG A 558 18.09 -4.44 -20.11
CA ARG A 558 18.62 -5.53 -19.28
C ARG A 558 17.46 -6.32 -18.69
N LEU A 559 17.62 -7.63 -18.65
CA LEU A 559 16.66 -8.55 -18.05
C LEU A 559 17.35 -9.32 -16.93
N HIS A 560 16.77 -9.25 -15.74
CA HIS A 560 17.21 -10.00 -14.57
C HIS A 560 16.12 -10.95 -14.08
N LEU A 561 16.52 -12.18 -13.73
CA LEU A 561 15.64 -13.17 -13.12
C LEU A 561 16.18 -13.57 -11.75
N ASP A 562 15.34 -13.55 -10.74
CA ASP A 562 15.71 -13.98 -9.41
C ASP A 562 14.68 -14.93 -8.79
N ALA A 563 15.15 -16.00 -8.17
CA ALA A 563 14.31 -17.03 -7.57
C ALA A 563 13.70 -16.60 -6.21
N GLN A 564 14.24 -15.55 -5.60
CA GLN A 564 13.79 -15.01 -4.32
C GLN A 564 12.80 -13.86 -4.48
N VAL A 565 12.62 -13.35 -5.71
CA VAL A 565 11.62 -12.33 -6.01
C VAL A 565 10.28 -13.01 -6.31
N ASP A 566 9.23 -12.71 -5.55
CA ASP A 566 7.84 -13.07 -5.84
C ASP A 566 7.12 -11.95 -6.60
N HIS A 567 5.89 -12.20 -7.05
CA HIS A 567 5.16 -11.23 -7.89
C HIS A 567 4.95 -9.87 -7.23
N ALA A 568 4.63 -9.85 -5.95
CA ALA A 568 4.31 -8.63 -5.19
C ALA A 568 5.47 -8.16 -4.30
N VAL A 569 6.60 -8.89 -4.33
CA VAL A 569 7.80 -8.60 -3.52
C VAL A 569 7.50 -8.64 -2.01
N TYR A 570 6.75 -9.64 -1.57
CA TYR A 570 6.41 -9.83 -0.15
C TYR A 570 7.55 -10.45 0.66
N GLY A 571 8.43 -11.23 0.03
CA GLY A 571 9.58 -11.83 0.69
C GLY A 571 10.60 -10.78 1.12
N ALA A 572 11.12 -10.89 2.34
CA ALA A 572 12.12 -9.95 2.86
C ALA A 572 13.37 -9.91 1.98
N VAL A 573 13.92 -11.07 1.63
CA VAL A 573 15.09 -11.21 0.76
C VAL A 573 14.81 -10.69 -0.65
N GLY A 574 13.61 -10.97 -1.19
CA GLY A 574 13.20 -10.46 -2.50
C GLY A 574 13.13 -8.93 -2.55
N THR A 575 12.72 -8.29 -1.45
CA THR A 575 12.75 -6.84 -1.30
C THR A 575 14.19 -6.30 -1.40
N ASP A 576 15.10 -6.89 -0.63
CA ASP A 576 16.50 -6.46 -0.60
C ASP A 576 17.16 -6.65 -1.98
N VAL A 577 16.92 -7.80 -2.64
CA VAL A 577 17.38 -8.07 -4.01
C VAL A 577 16.91 -6.99 -4.99
N VAL A 578 15.63 -6.60 -4.95
CA VAL A 578 15.10 -5.57 -5.86
C VAL A 578 15.73 -4.20 -5.57
N ILE A 579 15.91 -3.84 -4.29
CA ILE A 579 16.56 -2.59 -3.89
C ILE A 579 18.01 -2.57 -4.41
N ASP A 580 18.78 -3.63 -4.19
CA ASP A 580 20.18 -3.73 -4.63
C ASP A 580 20.31 -3.66 -6.16
N LEU A 581 19.44 -4.34 -6.89
CA LEU A 581 19.42 -4.29 -8.35
C LEU A 581 19.12 -2.87 -8.87
N CYS A 582 18.20 -2.16 -8.20
CA CYS A 582 17.90 -0.78 -8.55
C CYS A 582 19.08 0.15 -8.30
N MET A 583 19.76 0.01 -7.16
CA MET A 583 20.96 0.77 -6.85
C MET A 583 22.10 0.50 -7.86
N GLN A 584 22.31 -0.76 -8.24
CA GLN A 584 23.28 -1.13 -9.25
C GLN A 584 22.95 -0.57 -10.63
N ALA A 585 21.65 -0.54 -11.01
CA ALA A 585 21.21 0.04 -12.28
C ALA A 585 21.47 1.55 -12.30
N LEU A 586 21.09 2.27 -11.25
CA LEU A 586 21.34 3.71 -11.12
C LEU A 586 22.84 4.03 -11.16
N ALA A 587 23.66 3.29 -10.43
CA ALA A 587 25.12 3.47 -10.44
C ALA A 587 25.74 3.31 -11.82
N ARG A 588 25.24 2.36 -12.61
CA ARG A 588 25.78 2.03 -13.92
C ARG A 588 25.32 2.97 -15.03
N GLU A 589 24.03 3.32 -15.03
CA GLU A 589 23.41 4.00 -16.16
C GLU A 589 23.37 5.53 -15.95
N SER A 590 23.43 6.00 -14.69
CA SER A 590 23.35 7.43 -14.35
C SER A 590 24.69 8.04 -13.94
N ASP A 591 25.81 7.33 -14.09
CA ASP A 591 27.17 7.76 -13.62
C ASP A 591 27.17 8.22 -12.15
N TRP A 592 26.16 7.81 -11.37
CA TRP A 592 26.02 8.19 -9.96
C TRP A 592 26.95 7.38 -9.08
N PRO A 593 27.84 8.01 -8.28
CA PRO A 593 28.80 7.29 -7.46
C PRO A 593 28.11 6.59 -6.27
N VAL A 594 27.47 5.46 -6.51
CA VAL A 594 26.93 4.57 -5.46
C VAL A 594 28.04 3.90 -4.62
N ALA A 595 29.28 4.17 -4.93
CA ALA A 595 30.47 3.61 -4.26
C ALA A 595 30.59 3.89 -2.75
N ARG A 596 29.75 4.77 -2.18
CA ARG A 596 29.69 5.00 -0.73
C ARG A 596 28.88 3.95 0.05
N VAL A 597 28.15 3.07 -0.63
CA VAL A 597 27.15 2.16 -0.03
C VAL A 597 27.73 0.88 0.54
N ALA A 598 28.78 0.33 -0.08
CA ALA A 598 29.39 -0.92 0.38
C ALA A 598 30.08 -0.81 1.75
N ALA A 599 30.41 0.39 2.19
CA ALA A 599 31.08 0.63 3.48
C ALA A 599 30.12 0.90 4.66
N GLN A 600 28.83 1.19 4.42
CA GLN A 600 27.85 1.53 5.45
C GLN A 600 26.79 0.46 5.70
N ALA A 601 26.74 -0.60 4.89
CA ALA A 601 25.77 -1.70 5.03
C ALA A 601 26.18 -2.79 6.04
N ALA A 602 27.11 -2.49 6.97
CA ALA A 602 27.32 -3.35 8.13
C ALA A 602 26.20 -3.08 9.16
N PRO A 603 25.53 -4.11 9.70
CA PRO A 603 24.45 -3.92 10.65
C PRO A 603 25.00 -3.33 11.96
N GLU A 604 24.76 -2.06 12.22
CA GLU A 604 24.86 -1.53 13.57
C GLU A 604 23.73 -2.13 14.42
N ALA A 605 24.15 -2.92 15.39
CA ALA A 605 23.30 -3.57 16.36
C ALA A 605 22.52 -2.56 17.19
N ALA A 606 21.23 -2.82 17.32
CA ALA A 606 20.29 -2.51 18.38
C ALA A 606 20.78 -1.54 19.49
N GLY A 607 20.09 -0.41 19.61
CA GLY A 607 20.07 0.35 20.86
C GLY A 607 20.23 1.86 20.71
N GLN A 608 19.22 2.53 20.17
CA GLN A 608 19.05 3.97 20.46
C GLN A 608 17.60 4.28 20.77
N SER A 609 17.39 4.80 21.96
CA SER A 609 16.13 5.27 22.50
C SER A 609 15.66 6.54 21.78
N TYR A 610 14.37 6.63 21.51
CA TYR A 610 13.71 7.84 21.04
C TYR A 610 13.80 8.96 22.09
N ALA A 611 14.81 9.82 22.00
CA ALA A 611 14.84 11.11 22.66
C ALA A 611 15.40 12.14 21.67
N GLY A 612 14.51 12.95 21.10
CA GLY A 612 14.90 14.14 20.37
C GLY A 612 14.38 14.27 18.92
N VAL A 613 13.07 14.28 18.74
CA VAL A 613 12.48 14.89 17.55
C VAL A 613 12.03 16.29 17.93
N SER A 614 12.78 17.32 17.53
CA SER A 614 12.38 18.70 17.71
C SER A 614 11.28 19.08 16.71
N VAL A 615 10.15 19.52 17.22
CA VAL A 615 9.06 20.12 16.43
C VAL A 615 9.52 21.50 16.00
N GLY A 616 9.88 21.65 14.73
CA GLY A 616 10.07 22.97 14.11
C GLY A 616 8.71 23.65 13.94
N ARG A 617 8.46 24.68 14.74
CA ARG A 617 7.34 25.61 14.57
C ARG A 617 7.70 26.62 13.48
N SER A 618 6.94 26.68 12.43
CA SER A 618 6.81 27.89 11.59
C SER A 618 5.38 27.97 11.05
#